data_0d039c34b5d7dba34777242812dad7ba
#
_entry.id   0d039c34b5d7dba34777242812dad7ba
#
_cell.length_a   1.000
_cell.length_b   1.000
_cell.length_c   1.000
_cell.angle_alpha   90.00
_cell.angle_beta   90.00
_cell.angle_gamma   90.00
#
_symmetry.space_group_name_H-M   'P 1'
#
loop_
_entity.id
_entity.type
_entity.pdbx_description
1 polymer ?
#
loop_
_entity_poly.entity_id
_entity_poly.type
_entity_poly.pdbx_seq_one_letter_code
_entity_poly.pdbx_strand_id
1 'polypeptide(L)'
;MKQITKEMLKIYKPYSNLDWLNYKLVRSQLTFHHIEKKCDGGKEIITNGALLMPTSHQYLHIIEYVDNDRYKTINKIFEFINKQQREPTQDQRDILEYLLSEFEEQHRRDKTSKGKILIKREYMQRWK
;
A
#
# COMPACT_ATOMS: atom_id res chain seq x y z
N MET A 1 16.92 4.70 5.35
CA MET A 1 15.96 4.90 4.24
C MET A 1 16.71 4.95 2.92
N LYS A 2 16.21 4.25 1.92
CA LYS A 2 16.82 4.24 0.60
C LYS A 2 16.79 5.62 -0.05
N GLN A 3 17.76 5.91 -0.90
CA GLN A 3 17.85 7.18 -1.62
C GLN A 3 16.63 7.42 -2.50
N ILE A 4 16.13 6.38 -3.18
CA ILE A 4 14.94 6.48 -4.03
C ILE A 4 13.71 6.95 -3.23
N THR A 5 13.55 6.46 -2.00
CA THR A 5 12.46 6.87 -1.12
C THR A 5 12.58 8.34 -0.75
N LYS A 6 13.78 8.81 -0.46
CA LYS A 6 14.03 10.23 -0.15
C LYS A 6 13.66 11.12 -1.34
N GLU A 7 14.01 10.70 -2.54
CA GLU A 7 13.69 11.44 -3.77
C GLU A 7 12.18 11.49 -4.00
N MET A 8 11.49 10.37 -3.76
CA MET A 8 10.04 10.32 -3.89
C MET A 8 9.34 11.24 -2.88
N LEU A 9 9.85 11.33 -1.66
CA LEU A 9 9.28 12.24 -0.65
C LEU A 9 9.31 13.70 -1.08
N LYS A 10 10.30 14.09 -1.88
CA LYS A 10 10.37 15.46 -2.40
C LYS A 10 9.29 15.75 -3.43
N ILE A 11 8.86 14.73 -4.17
CA ILE A 11 7.85 14.86 -5.22
C ILE A 11 6.44 14.68 -4.64
N TYR A 12 6.23 13.61 -3.88
CA TYR A 12 4.91 13.18 -3.44
C TYR A 12 4.48 13.75 -2.08
N LYS A 13 5.21 14.66 -1.55
CA LYS A 13 4.99 15.45 -0.31
C LYS A 13 3.75 15.02 0.50
N PRO A 14 3.91 14.19 1.55
CA PRO A 14 2.77 13.60 2.26
C PRO A 14 2.14 14.58 3.27
N TYR A 15 1.41 15.56 2.77
CA TYR A 15 0.76 16.57 3.62
C TYR A 15 -0.28 15.97 4.55
N SER A 16 -0.92 14.88 4.15
CA SER A 16 -1.90 14.17 4.97
C SER A 16 -1.26 13.38 6.13
N ASN A 17 0.05 13.21 6.11
CA ASN A 17 0.79 12.38 7.05
C ASN A 17 0.34 10.90 7.04
N LEU A 18 -0.05 10.42 5.85
CA LEU A 18 -0.44 9.03 5.60
C LEU A 18 0.39 8.46 4.44
N ASP A 19 0.66 7.17 4.49
CA ASP A 19 1.26 6.48 3.35
C ASP A 19 0.20 6.21 2.27
N TRP A 20 0.56 5.47 1.21
CA TRP A 20 -0.38 5.25 0.11
C TRP A 20 -1.45 4.19 0.40
N LEU A 21 -1.45 3.58 1.58
CA LEU A 21 -2.52 2.68 2.04
C LEU A 21 -3.19 3.19 3.32
N ASN A 22 -3.11 4.50 3.57
CA ASN A 22 -3.78 5.17 4.69
C ASN A 22 -3.24 4.77 6.08
N TYR A 23 -2.01 4.28 6.15
CA TYR A 23 -1.33 4.08 7.42
C TYR A 23 -0.67 5.37 7.85
N LYS A 24 -0.65 5.62 9.15
CA LYS A 24 0.04 6.78 9.71
C LYS A 24 1.51 6.76 9.34
N LEU A 25 1.99 7.88 8.81
CA LEU A 25 3.33 7.98 8.27
C LEU A 25 4.36 8.26 9.36
N VAL A 26 5.44 7.49 9.33
CA VAL A 26 6.70 7.82 9.99
C VAL A 26 7.75 7.89 8.89
N ARG A 27 8.17 9.11 8.51
CA ARG A 27 8.99 9.33 7.31
C ARG A 27 10.23 8.45 7.26
N SER A 28 10.94 8.30 8.39
CA SER A 28 12.16 7.51 8.46
C SER A 28 11.96 6.02 8.24
N GLN A 29 10.72 5.53 8.30
CA GLN A 29 10.39 4.12 8.15
C GLN A 29 9.76 3.77 6.80
N LEU A 30 9.54 4.75 5.93
CA LEU A 30 8.95 4.51 4.63
C LEU A 30 9.79 3.55 3.79
N THR A 31 9.09 2.66 3.09
CA THR A 31 9.68 1.70 2.17
C THR A 31 9.24 1.98 0.73
N PHE A 32 10.03 1.48 -0.21
CA PHE A 32 9.72 1.55 -1.63
C PHE A 32 9.03 0.26 -2.05
N HIS A 33 7.81 0.39 -2.54
CA HIS A 33 7.07 -0.74 -3.12
C HIS A 33 7.18 -0.70 -4.64
N HIS A 34 7.61 -1.80 -5.26
CA HIS A 34 7.65 -1.94 -6.71
C HIS A 34 6.22 -2.19 -7.23
N ILE A 35 5.67 -1.25 -7.99
CA ILE A 35 4.34 -1.41 -8.61
C ILE A 35 4.39 -2.56 -9.60
N GLU A 36 5.36 -2.56 -10.52
CA GLU A 36 5.72 -3.75 -11.29
C GLU A 36 6.82 -4.49 -10.53
N LYS A 37 6.58 -5.77 -10.26
CA LYS A 37 7.48 -6.57 -9.44
C LYS A 37 8.87 -6.65 -10.03
N LYS A 38 9.86 -6.68 -9.15
CA LYS A 38 11.27 -6.86 -9.53
C LYS A 38 11.47 -8.15 -10.34
N CYS A 39 10.83 -9.26 -9.94
CA CYS A 39 10.92 -10.54 -10.66
C CYS A 39 10.27 -10.49 -12.04
N ASP A 40 9.37 -9.54 -12.30
CA ASP A 40 8.73 -9.33 -13.61
C ASP A 40 9.42 -8.23 -14.41
N GLY A 41 10.63 -7.82 -14.03
CA GLY A 41 11.40 -6.81 -14.73
C GLY A 41 11.23 -5.39 -14.20
N GLY A 42 10.45 -5.21 -13.12
CA GLY A 42 10.24 -3.91 -12.51
C GLY A 42 11.52 -3.34 -11.93
N LYS A 43 11.80 -2.07 -12.22
CA LYS A 43 13.01 -1.38 -11.76
C LYS A 43 12.73 -0.56 -10.52
N GLU A 44 13.79 -0.32 -9.73
CA GLU A 44 13.73 0.57 -8.57
C GLU A 44 13.96 2.02 -9.03
N ILE A 45 12.93 2.56 -9.68
CA ILE A 45 12.91 3.93 -10.19
C ILE A 45 11.63 4.62 -9.73
N ILE A 46 11.64 5.95 -9.68
CA ILE A 46 10.52 6.75 -9.16
C ILE A 46 9.20 6.36 -9.83
N THR A 47 9.20 6.19 -11.15
CA THR A 47 7.97 5.89 -11.91
C THR A 47 7.41 4.49 -11.64
N ASN A 48 8.11 3.65 -10.91
CA ASN A 48 7.66 2.30 -10.53
C ASN A 48 7.46 2.16 -9.03
N GLY A 49 7.38 3.25 -8.30
CA GLY A 49 7.36 3.22 -6.84
C GLY A 49 6.04 3.64 -6.22
N ALA A 50 5.76 3.07 -5.06
CA ALA A 50 4.74 3.53 -4.14
C ALA A 50 5.37 3.63 -2.74
N LEU A 51 4.91 4.58 -1.95
CA LEU A 51 5.46 4.84 -0.61
C LEU A 51 4.59 4.17 0.44
N LEU A 52 5.11 3.13 1.06
CA LEU A 52 4.39 2.34 2.05
C LEU A 52 5.18 2.21 3.34
N MET A 53 4.47 2.28 4.46
CA MET A 53 5.01 1.89 5.75
C MET A 53 5.26 0.38 5.76
N PRO A 54 6.21 -0.13 6.57
CA PRO A 54 6.48 -1.56 6.61
C PRO A 54 5.25 -2.42 6.87
N THR A 55 4.38 -1.98 7.77
CA THR A 55 3.15 -2.71 8.11
C THR A 55 2.20 -2.78 6.91
N SER A 56 1.97 -1.66 6.22
CA SER A 56 1.10 -1.65 5.05
C SER A 56 1.70 -2.42 3.88
N HIS A 57 3.02 -2.38 3.72
CA HIS A 57 3.74 -3.15 2.70
C HIS A 57 3.55 -4.65 2.93
N GLN A 58 3.70 -5.08 4.18
CA GLN A 58 3.49 -6.47 4.58
C GLN A 58 2.03 -6.89 4.34
N TYR A 59 1.08 -6.04 4.70
CA TYR A 59 -0.34 -6.29 4.47
C TYR A 59 -0.64 -6.45 2.99
N LEU A 60 -0.08 -5.59 2.17
CA LEU A 60 -0.27 -5.65 0.72
C LEU A 60 0.22 -6.99 0.16
N HIS A 61 1.33 -7.53 0.65
CA HIS A 61 1.81 -8.84 0.22
C HIS A 61 0.92 -9.99 0.70
N ILE A 62 0.27 -9.85 1.85
CA ILE A 62 -0.74 -10.80 2.30
C ILE A 62 -1.93 -10.79 1.32
N ILE A 63 -2.39 -9.61 0.92
CA ILE A 63 -3.46 -9.46 -0.06
C ILE A 63 -3.05 -10.10 -1.39
N GLU A 64 -1.83 -9.87 -1.83
CA GLU A 64 -1.31 -10.49 -3.05
C GLU A 64 -1.43 -12.01 -3.02
N TYR A 65 -1.10 -12.61 -1.89
CA TYR A 65 -1.14 -14.06 -1.72
C TYR A 65 -2.56 -14.63 -1.71
N VAL A 66 -3.49 -13.91 -1.08
CA VAL A 66 -4.86 -14.40 -0.82
C VAL A 66 -5.83 -14.00 -1.94
N ASP A 67 -5.68 -12.78 -2.47
CA ASP A 67 -6.58 -12.19 -3.47
C ASP A 67 -5.75 -11.38 -4.46
N ASN A 68 -5.12 -12.08 -5.39
CA ASN A 68 -4.20 -11.45 -6.33
C ASN A 68 -4.89 -10.41 -7.23
N ASP A 69 -6.17 -10.62 -7.55
CA ASP A 69 -6.92 -9.65 -8.37
C ASP A 69 -7.06 -8.32 -7.64
N ARG A 70 -7.33 -8.36 -6.35
CA ARG A 70 -7.39 -7.15 -5.52
C ARG A 70 -6.03 -6.47 -5.42
N TYR A 71 -4.97 -7.23 -5.26
CA TYR A 71 -3.60 -6.73 -5.27
C TYR A 71 -3.31 -5.97 -6.58
N LYS A 72 -3.69 -6.54 -7.72
CA LYS A 72 -3.51 -5.90 -9.02
C LYS A 72 -4.30 -4.60 -9.13
N THR A 73 -5.53 -4.59 -8.61
CA THR A 73 -6.37 -3.38 -8.59
C THR A 73 -5.71 -2.28 -7.76
N ILE A 74 -5.19 -2.62 -6.59
CA ILE A 74 -4.50 -1.66 -5.72
C ILE A 74 -3.27 -1.09 -6.44
N ASN A 75 -2.47 -1.94 -7.08
CA ASN A 75 -1.30 -1.49 -7.84
C ASN A 75 -1.68 -0.60 -9.02
N LYS A 76 -2.83 -0.84 -9.64
CA LYS A 76 -3.33 0.02 -10.70
C LYS A 76 -3.62 1.43 -10.19
N ILE A 77 -4.20 1.52 -9.01
CA ILE A 77 -4.44 2.80 -8.34
C ILE A 77 -3.09 3.47 -8.02
N PHE A 78 -2.11 2.71 -7.54
CA PHE A 78 -0.77 3.24 -7.28
C PHE A 78 -0.13 3.81 -8.56
N GLU A 79 -0.34 3.19 -9.72
CA GLU A 79 0.14 3.74 -10.99
C GLU A 79 -0.44 5.13 -11.25
N PHE A 80 -1.73 5.32 -11.03
CA PHE A 80 -2.36 6.63 -11.19
C PHE A 80 -1.81 7.65 -10.21
N ILE A 81 -1.64 7.26 -8.94
CA ILE A 81 -1.07 8.13 -7.93
C ILE A 81 0.35 8.53 -8.33
N ASN A 82 1.14 7.56 -8.79
CA ASN A 82 2.52 7.80 -9.19
C ASN A 82 2.59 8.82 -10.34
N LYS A 83 1.72 8.68 -11.34
CA LYS A 83 1.70 9.56 -12.51
C LYS A 83 1.28 11.00 -12.18
N GLN A 84 0.48 11.19 -11.15
CA GLN A 84 0.05 12.54 -10.76
C GLN A 84 1.12 13.34 -10.01
N GLN A 85 2.20 12.68 -9.56
CA GLN A 85 3.34 13.30 -8.88
C GLN A 85 2.96 14.07 -7.61
N ARG A 86 2.00 13.56 -6.88
CA ARG A 86 1.56 14.07 -5.57
C ARG A 86 0.97 12.93 -4.78
N GLU A 87 0.78 13.14 -3.47
CA GLU A 87 0.19 12.12 -2.61
C GLU A 87 -1.21 11.72 -3.09
N PRO A 88 -1.74 10.58 -2.66
CA PRO A 88 -3.09 10.17 -3.02
C PRO A 88 -4.12 11.25 -2.70
N THR A 89 -5.05 11.47 -3.63
CA THR A 89 -6.20 12.35 -3.38
C THR A 89 -7.16 11.69 -2.41
N GLN A 90 -8.08 12.46 -1.83
CA GLN A 90 -9.09 11.91 -0.93
C GLN A 90 -9.93 10.82 -1.62
N ASP A 91 -10.31 11.03 -2.88
CA ASP A 91 -11.06 10.03 -3.64
C ASP A 91 -10.26 8.73 -3.80
N GLN A 92 -8.98 8.83 -4.12
CA GLN A 92 -8.11 7.65 -4.22
C GLN A 92 -7.97 6.94 -2.87
N ARG A 93 -7.84 7.69 -1.78
CA ARG A 93 -7.77 7.13 -0.43
C ARG A 93 -9.07 6.42 -0.06
N ASP A 94 -10.21 6.97 -0.43
CA ASP A 94 -11.52 6.37 -0.15
C ASP A 94 -11.68 5.05 -0.90
N ILE A 95 -11.26 4.99 -2.17
CA ILE A 95 -11.31 3.77 -2.97
C ILE A 95 -10.39 2.70 -2.35
N LEU A 96 -9.16 3.07 -2.01
CA LEU A 96 -8.23 2.15 -1.37
C LEU A 96 -8.77 1.63 -0.03
N GLU A 97 -9.34 2.51 0.79
CA GLU A 97 -9.94 2.12 2.06
C GLU A 97 -11.11 1.15 1.85
N TYR A 98 -11.94 1.40 0.85
CA TYR A 98 -13.04 0.48 0.51
C TYR A 98 -12.50 -0.90 0.14
N LEU A 99 -11.47 -0.97 -0.72
CA LEU A 99 -10.88 -2.25 -1.14
C LEU A 99 -10.30 -3.02 0.05
N LEU A 100 -9.62 -2.31 0.95
CA LEU A 100 -9.03 -2.94 2.13
C LEU A 100 -10.09 -3.39 3.12
N SER A 101 -11.11 -2.56 3.36
CA SER A 101 -12.20 -2.89 4.28
C SER A 101 -13.03 -4.07 3.80
N GLU A 102 -13.31 -4.13 2.50
CA GLU A 102 -14.01 -5.25 1.90
C GLU A 102 -13.21 -6.54 2.03
N PHE A 103 -11.89 -6.47 1.80
CA PHE A 103 -11.00 -7.61 1.97
C PHE A 103 -11.05 -8.11 3.41
N GLU A 104 -10.94 -7.22 4.38
CA GLU A 104 -10.99 -7.57 5.80
C GLU A 104 -12.33 -8.22 6.16
N GLU A 105 -13.44 -7.67 5.69
CA GLU A 105 -14.77 -8.21 5.98
C GLU A 105 -14.94 -9.59 5.38
N GLN A 106 -14.48 -9.81 4.14
CA GLN A 106 -14.55 -11.12 3.49
C GLN A 106 -13.76 -12.19 4.24
N HIS A 107 -12.61 -11.83 4.79
CA HIS A 107 -11.71 -12.77 5.46
C HIS A 107 -11.86 -12.82 6.97
N ARG A 108 -12.64 -11.92 7.55
CA ARG A 108 -12.92 -11.93 8.99
C ARG A 108 -13.55 -13.24 9.44
N ARG A 109 -14.37 -13.83 8.59
CA ARG A 109 -15.08 -15.08 8.85
C ARG A 109 -14.33 -16.31 8.37
N ASP A 110 -13.17 -16.12 7.76
CA ASP A 110 -12.36 -17.21 7.27
C ASP A 110 -11.75 -17.96 8.44
N LYS A 111 -12.07 -19.25 8.54
CA LYS A 111 -11.62 -20.11 9.62
C LYS A 111 -10.27 -20.77 9.34
N THR A 112 -9.69 -20.53 8.18
CA THR A 112 -8.37 -21.05 7.83
C THR A 112 -7.30 -20.31 8.64
N SER A 113 -6.12 -20.92 8.76
CA SER A 113 -4.98 -20.27 9.42
C SER A 113 -4.61 -18.96 8.74
N LYS A 114 -4.80 -18.84 7.42
CA LYS A 114 -4.53 -17.62 6.66
C LYS A 114 -5.51 -16.52 7.02
N GLY A 115 -6.81 -16.83 7.11
CA GLY A 115 -7.81 -15.88 7.52
C GLY A 115 -7.52 -15.32 8.90
N LYS A 116 -7.09 -16.16 9.84
CA LYS A 116 -6.71 -15.74 11.18
C LYS A 116 -5.55 -14.75 11.15
N ILE A 117 -4.58 -14.94 10.26
CA ILE A 117 -3.45 -14.00 10.11
C ILE A 117 -3.94 -12.66 9.56
N LEU A 118 -4.85 -12.68 8.57
CA LEU A 118 -5.34 -11.48 7.91
C LEU A 118 -6.14 -10.56 8.83
N ILE A 119 -6.89 -11.15 9.78
CA ILE A 119 -7.72 -10.38 10.70
C ILE A 119 -6.99 -9.98 11.96
N LYS A 120 -5.67 -10.14 12.02
CA LYS A 120 -4.89 -9.63 13.16
C LYS A 120 -5.16 -8.15 13.34
N ARG A 121 -5.39 -7.78 14.58
CA ARG A 121 -5.78 -6.42 14.95
C ARG A 121 -4.85 -5.35 14.41
N GLU A 122 -3.56 -5.61 14.36
CA GLU A 122 -2.53 -4.68 13.86
C GLU A 122 -2.73 -4.29 12.40
N TYR A 123 -3.32 -5.18 11.58
CA TYR A 123 -3.59 -4.88 10.19
C TYR A 123 -4.90 -4.13 9.99
N MET A 124 -5.73 -4.06 11.00
CA MET A 124 -7.05 -3.44 10.93
C MET A 124 -7.06 -2.01 11.46
N GLN A 125 -5.95 -1.48 11.94
CA GLN A 125 -5.87 -0.17 12.58
C GLN A 125 -5.17 0.89 11.73
N ARG A 126 -5.27 0.80 10.42
CA ARG A 126 -4.53 1.70 9.54
C ARG A 126 -5.06 3.13 9.51
N TRP A 127 -6.30 3.36 9.84
CA TRP A 127 -6.93 4.68 9.76
C TRP A 127 -6.75 5.54 11.00
N LYS A 128 -6.24 5.01 12.04
CA LYS A 128 -6.23 5.69 13.35
C LYS A 128 -4.90 6.38 13.68
#